data_77545b5fedf85a598f8483d22ffac5c4
#
_entry.id   77545b5fedf85a598f8483d22ffac5c4
#
_cell.length_a   1.000
_cell.length_b   1.000
_cell.length_c   1.000
_cell.angle_alpha   90.00
_cell.angle_beta   90.00
_cell.angle_gamma   90.00
#
_symmetry.space_group_name_H-M   'P 1'
#
loop_
_entity.id
_entity.type
_entity.pdbx_description
1 polymer ?
#
loop_
_entity_poly.entity_id
_entity_poly.type
_entity_poly.pdbx_seq_one_letter_code
_entity_poly.pdbx_strand_id
1 'polypeptide(L)'
;FMSGGRGNLLVSFISLLAVTGLALGVALLVVVLSVMNGFDRELRERILSVVPHVQLIHSTGVIDWQDQQSVIAGLPQVTEVTPYNQVDGLIQGRQQTRPLQLLGLSAESVPAGLQQVLDEGHLAIPKANHLLLSAVIAEDLNVRLDQHVTIIIPAASGGKTAAYAFKVAGIFATHTELDQVLALGALEQVAEIAGIPKQVQGFRVQVADQFDARNIGYQVLDQLPFGYGFRDWFQTHGNLYQAIQLSRNMVVLLIFMIVAIAAFNVVSMLMMSVIDKRKDIAILQTLGLSRAQVIWLFLTQGMMIGLLGISIGVVLGVTGCYWVGDLVSYVESLMGLVFLNTEVYPIDYVPVDLRWTDVVAICITALILNLVATVYPAVRASRMAPAQELSYE
;
A
#
# COMPACT_ATOMS: atom_id res chain seq x y z
N PHE A 1 -39.67 -24.42 6.56
CA PHE A 1 -38.59 -25.13 7.27
C PHE A 1 -37.96 -24.33 8.43
N MET A 2 -38.35 -23.09 8.66
CA MET A 2 -37.77 -22.23 9.70
C MET A 2 -38.69 -21.92 10.90
N SER A 3 -39.82 -22.58 11.06
CA SER A 3 -40.69 -22.34 12.22
C SER A 3 -41.38 -23.59 12.73
N GLY A 4 -41.10 -23.99 13.95
CA GLY A 4 -41.94 -24.85 14.76
C GLY A 4 -41.22 -25.99 15.51
N GLY A 5 -41.10 -25.87 16.85
CA GLY A 5 -40.81 -26.96 17.76
C GLY A 5 -39.47 -26.88 18.50
N ARG A 6 -39.41 -27.34 19.75
CA ARG A 6 -38.23 -27.32 20.64
C ARG A 6 -36.96 -28.01 20.08
N GLY A 7 -37.10 -28.86 19.02
CA GLY A 7 -35.94 -29.39 18.26
C GLY A 7 -35.25 -28.36 17.35
N ASN A 8 -35.92 -27.25 17.01
CA ASN A 8 -35.41 -26.25 16.07
C ASN A 8 -34.46 -25.21 16.69
N LEU A 9 -34.36 -25.12 18.01
CA LEU A 9 -33.47 -24.13 18.67
C LEU A 9 -32.00 -24.40 18.39
N LEU A 10 -31.57 -25.65 18.39
CA LEU A 10 -30.18 -26.03 18.10
C LEU A 10 -29.84 -25.78 16.64
N VAL A 11 -30.72 -26.18 15.70
CA VAL A 11 -30.52 -25.97 14.25
C VAL A 11 -30.52 -24.47 13.93
N SER A 12 -31.44 -23.71 14.54
CA SER A 12 -31.48 -22.23 14.39
C SER A 12 -30.24 -21.56 14.96
N PHE A 13 -29.76 -22.02 16.11
CA PHE A 13 -28.55 -21.50 16.74
C PHE A 13 -27.28 -21.78 15.86
N ILE A 14 -27.16 -23.02 15.35
CA ILE A 14 -26.04 -23.40 14.49
C ILE A 14 -26.10 -22.63 13.17
N SER A 15 -27.28 -22.43 12.59
CA SER A 15 -27.48 -21.63 11.39
C SER A 15 -27.09 -20.16 11.61
N LEU A 16 -27.48 -19.60 12.76
CA LEU A 16 -27.09 -18.24 13.16
C LEU A 16 -25.57 -18.13 13.31
N LEU A 17 -24.95 -19.12 13.96
CA LEU A 17 -23.49 -19.16 14.12
C LEU A 17 -22.76 -19.22 12.78
N ALA A 18 -23.27 -19.98 11.81
CA ALA A 18 -22.67 -20.06 10.48
C ALA A 18 -22.82 -18.75 9.71
N VAL A 19 -24.01 -18.12 9.73
CA VAL A 19 -24.25 -16.82 9.10
C VAL A 19 -23.37 -15.73 9.73
N THR A 20 -23.31 -15.67 11.06
CA THR A 20 -22.47 -14.70 11.77
C THR A 20 -20.98 -14.94 11.52
N GLY A 21 -20.52 -16.18 11.51
CA GLY A 21 -19.14 -16.53 11.21
C GLY A 21 -18.73 -16.11 9.78
N LEU A 22 -19.59 -16.39 8.80
CA LEU A 22 -19.37 -15.96 7.42
C LEU A 22 -19.43 -14.44 7.29
N ALA A 23 -20.39 -13.79 7.94
CA ALA A 23 -20.54 -12.33 7.92
C ALA A 23 -19.32 -11.63 8.53
N LEU A 24 -18.85 -12.09 9.69
CA LEU A 24 -17.64 -11.56 10.33
C LEU A 24 -16.40 -11.81 9.47
N GLY A 25 -16.28 -12.99 8.85
CA GLY A 25 -15.19 -13.29 7.94
C GLY A 25 -15.14 -12.33 6.75
N VAL A 26 -16.28 -12.13 6.08
CA VAL A 26 -16.41 -11.20 4.94
C VAL A 26 -16.17 -9.75 5.39
N ALA A 27 -16.74 -9.34 6.53
CA ALA A 27 -16.54 -8.00 7.08
C ALA A 27 -15.07 -7.72 7.36
N LEU A 28 -14.38 -8.64 8.03
CA LEU A 28 -12.95 -8.51 8.32
C LEU A 28 -12.12 -8.44 7.03
N LEU A 29 -12.45 -9.24 6.01
CA LEU A 29 -11.76 -9.19 4.71
C LEU A 29 -11.92 -7.83 4.03
N VAL A 30 -13.14 -7.27 4.03
CA VAL A 30 -13.40 -5.94 3.45
C VAL A 30 -12.57 -4.88 4.17
N VAL A 31 -12.57 -4.88 5.50
CA VAL A 31 -11.80 -3.90 6.30
C VAL A 31 -10.30 -4.05 6.06
N VAL A 32 -9.75 -5.27 6.17
CA VAL A 32 -8.30 -5.51 6.03
C VAL A 32 -7.81 -5.13 4.63
N LEU A 33 -8.55 -5.52 3.57
CA LEU A 33 -8.17 -5.13 2.20
C LEU A 33 -8.28 -3.62 1.98
N SER A 34 -9.31 -2.96 2.52
CA SER A 34 -9.47 -1.52 2.39
C SER A 34 -8.37 -0.75 3.12
N VAL A 35 -7.96 -1.18 4.30
CA VAL A 35 -6.81 -0.61 5.03
C VAL A 35 -5.52 -0.85 4.24
N MET A 36 -5.31 -2.06 3.72
CA MET A 36 -4.12 -2.36 2.92
C MET A 36 -4.03 -1.53 1.65
N ASN A 37 -5.16 -1.35 0.94
CA ASN A 37 -5.23 -0.47 -0.21
C ASN A 37 -4.95 1.00 0.17
N GLY A 38 -5.43 1.42 1.34
CA GLY A 38 -5.16 2.75 1.89
C GLY A 38 -3.66 2.97 2.13
N PHE A 39 -3.00 2.02 2.77
CA PHE A 39 -1.53 2.08 2.94
C PHE A 39 -0.79 2.06 1.60
N ASP A 40 -1.18 1.21 0.65
CA ASP A 40 -0.57 1.16 -0.69
C ASP A 40 -0.72 2.51 -1.42
N ARG A 41 -1.88 3.15 -1.30
CA ARG A 41 -2.12 4.48 -1.86
C ARG A 41 -1.26 5.55 -1.21
N GLU A 42 -1.24 5.61 0.13
CA GLU A 42 -0.43 6.61 0.85
C GLU A 42 1.06 6.48 0.56
N LEU A 43 1.58 5.25 0.51
CA LEU A 43 2.96 5.00 0.14
C LEU A 43 3.27 5.50 -1.28
N ARG A 44 2.35 5.32 -2.22
CA ARG A 44 2.51 5.81 -3.60
C ARG A 44 2.45 7.33 -3.67
N GLU A 45 1.44 7.93 -3.06
CA GLU A 45 1.19 9.37 -3.17
C GLU A 45 2.22 10.20 -2.39
N ARG A 46 2.65 9.75 -1.22
CA ARG A 46 3.59 10.50 -0.39
C ARG A 46 5.06 10.20 -0.70
N ILE A 47 5.45 8.92 -0.73
CA ILE A 47 6.86 8.56 -0.88
C ILE A 47 7.29 8.65 -2.34
N LEU A 48 6.53 8.03 -3.25
CA LEU A 48 6.91 7.96 -4.65
C LEU A 48 6.63 9.25 -5.43
N SER A 49 5.88 10.21 -4.88
CA SER A 49 5.74 11.54 -5.50
C SER A 49 7.01 12.38 -5.37
N VAL A 50 7.74 12.22 -4.28
CA VAL A 50 8.98 12.97 -4.01
C VAL A 50 10.22 12.26 -4.57
N VAL A 51 10.21 10.93 -4.60
CA VAL A 51 11.30 10.09 -5.12
C VAL A 51 11.18 9.98 -6.64
N PRO A 52 12.28 10.17 -7.42
CA PRO A 52 12.22 9.95 -8.86
C PRO A 52 11.99 8.47 -9.16
N HIS A 53 11.07 8.19 -10.11
CA HIS A 53 10.82 6.82 -10.55
C HIS A 53 12.01 6.25 -11.32
N VAL A 54 12.63 7.09 -12.14
CA VAL A 54 13.90 6.81 -12.84
C VAL A 54 14.85 7.99 -12.63
N GLN A 55 16.05 7.72 -12.19
CA GLN A 55 17.12 8.69 -12.05
C GLN A 55 18.18 8.38 -13.10
N LEU A 56 18.29 9.25 -14.10
CA LEU A 56 19.33 9.18 -15.13
C LEU A 56 20.58 9.87 -14.61
N ILE A 57 21.73 9.28 -14.83
CA ILE A 57 23.04 9.79 -14.38
C ILE A 57 23.99 9.72 -15.56
N HIS A 58 24.67 10.83 -15.84
CA HIS A 58 25.72 10.89 -16.84
C HIS A 58 27.10 10.88 -16.18
N SER A 59 28.05 10.13 -16.72
CA SER A 59 29.35 9.88 -16.11
C SER A 59 30.21 11.13 -15.95
N THR A 60 30.07 12.14 -16.83
CA THR A 60 30.90 13.37 -16.86
C THR A 60 30.09 14.68 -16.75
N GLY A 61 28.78 14.57 -16.50
CA GLY A 61 27.85 15.70 -16.58
C GLY A 61 27.34 15.94 -18.00
N VAL A 62 26.27 16.70 -18.11
CA VAL A 62 25.56 17.02 -19.36
C VAL A 62 25.61 18.51 -19.59
N ILE A 63 26.25 18.91 -20.71
CA ILE A 63 26.20 20.27 -21.26
C ILE A 63 24.93 20.37 -22.07
N ASP A 64 24.37 21.38 -22.51
CA ASP A 64 23.19 21.51 -23.39
C ASP A 64 22.04 20.52 -23.01
N TRP A 65 21.77 20.39 -21.73
CA TRP A 65 20.84 19.43 -21.16
C TRP A 65 19.37 19.69 -21.56
N GLN A 66 19.05 20.89 -22.04
CA GLN A 66 17.69 21.29 -22.44
C GLN A 66 17.18 20.47 -23.62
N ASP A 67 18.06 20.22 -24.62
CA ASP A 67 17.70 19.40 -25.78
C ASP A 67 17.38 17.97 -25.36
N GLN A 68 18.20 17.41 -24.47
CA GLN A 68 18.01 16.04 -23.97
C GLN A 68 16.78 15.91 -23.07
N GLN A 69 16.52 16.93 -22.25
CA GLN A 69 15.29 17.01 -21.46
C GLN A 69 14.05 16.93 -22.37
N SER A 70 14.08 17.66 -23.51
CA SER A 70 13.00 17.69 -24.48
C SER A 70 12.79 16.33 -25.14
N VAL A 71 13.85 15.60 -25.47
CA VAL A 71 13.80 14.25 -26.03
C VAL A 71 13.14 13.27 -25.05
N ILE A 72 13.56 13.31 -23.76
CA ILE A 72 13.03 12.43 -22.72
C ILE A 72 11.55 12.75 -22.48
N ALA A 73 11.20 14.05 -22.38
CA ALA A 73 9.83 14.50 -22.17
C ALA A 73 8.88 14.16 -23.33
N GLY A 74 9.41 13.92 -24.54
CA GLY A 74 8.64 13.49 -25.70
C GLY A 74 8.16 12.02 -25.63
N LEU A 75 8.61 11.23 -24.68
CA LEU A 75 8.18 9.83 -24.53
C LEU A 75 6.79 9.74 -23.88
N PRO A 76 5.85 8.96 -24.42
CA PRO A 76 4.44 8.96 -24.01
C PRO A 76 4.20 8.46 -22.58
N GLN A 77 5.12 7.72 -22.00
CA GLN A 77 5.04 7.18 -20.64
C GLN A 77 5.71 8.08 -19.60
N VAL A 78 6.44 9.10 -20.04
CA VAL A 78 7.11 10.07 -19.17
C VAL A 78 6.14 11.20 -18.84
N THR A 79 5.94 11.47 -17.57
CA THR A 79 5.05 12.53 -17.09
C THR A 79 5.81 13.81 -16.76
N GLU A 80 7.04 13.68 -16.27
CA GLU A 80 7.87 14.82 -15.87
C GLU A 80 9.35 14.49 -15.98
N VAL A 81 10.15 15.49 -16.37
CA VAL A 81 11.61 15.40 -16.45
C VAL A 81 12.23 16.62 -15.81
N THR A 82 13.02 16.43 -14.76
CA THR A 82 13.67 17.50 -14.01
C THR A 82 15.18 17.32 -14.04
N PRO A 83 15.97 18.31 -14.51
CA PRO A 83 17.42 18.29 -14.41
C PRO A 83 17.83 18.45 -12.95
N TYR A 84 18.88 17.76 -12.53
CA TYR A 84 19.33 17.84 -11.15
C TYR A 84 20.85 17.77 -11.03
N ASN A 85 21.34 18.33 -9.93
CA ASN A 85 22.66 18.08 -9.38
C ASN A 85 22.52 17.64 -7.93
N GLN A 86 23.35 16.72 -7.49
CA GLN A 86 23.29 16.19 -6.13
C GLN A 86 24.69 16.02 -5.58
N VAL A 87 24.87 16.43 -4.34
CA VAL A 87 26.12 16.24 -3.62
C VAL A 87 25.81 15.67 -2.24
N ASP A 88 26.48 14.59 -1.90
CA ASP A 88 26.39 13.98 -0.58
C ASP A 88 27.52 14.54 0.31
N GLY A 89 27.17 14.93 1.52
CA GLY A 89 28.11 15.54 2.45
C GLY A 89 27.62 15.47 3.89
N LEU A 90 28.22 16.30 4.71
CA LEU A 90 27.85 16.46 6.12
C LEU A 90 27.43 17.91 6.35
N ILE A 91 26.34 18.14 7.04
CA ILE A 91 25.94 19.46 7.52
C ILE A 91 26.33 19.59 8.99
N GLN A 92 27.00 20.67 9.29
CA GLN A 92 27.44 20.99 10.64
C GLN A 92 26.62 22.16 11.18
N GLY A 93 25.94 21.92 12.27
CA GLY A 93 25.33 22.94 13.13
C GLY A 93 26.29 23.35 14.27
N ARG A 94 25.73 23.94 15.32
CA ARG A 94 26.55 24.41 16.47
C ARG A 94 27.09 23.26 17.32
N GLN A 95 26.41 22.18 17.47
CA GLN A 95 26.74 21.09 18.40
C GLN A 95 26.77 19.71 17.75
N GLN A 96 26.13 19.54 16.61
CA GLN A 96 25.97 18.25 15.95
C GLN A 96 26.32 18.35 14.46
N THR A 97 26.69 17.21 13.90
CA THR A 97 26.94 17.01 12.47
C THR A 97 26.04 15.87 12.00
N ARG A 98 25.39 16.07 10.87
CA ARG A 98 24.45 15.09 10.29
C ARG A 98 24.83 14.81 8.83
N PRO A 99 24.55 13.62 8.31
CA PRO A 99 24.62 13.36 6.87
C PRO A 99 23.64 14.28 6.13
N LEU A 100 24.03 14.72 4.97
CA LEU A 100 23.24 15.61 4.11
C LEU A 100 23.35 15.19 2.67
N GLN A 101 22.21 15.19 1.99
CA GLN A 101 22.10 15.14 0.55
C GLN A 101 21.61 16.49 0.04
N LEU A 102 22.51 17.26 -0.55
CA LEU A 102 22.19 18.57 -1.13
C LEU A 102 21.74 18.37 -2.59
N LEU A 103 20.45 18.59 -2.84
CA LEU A 103 19.82 18.48 -4.15
C LEU A 103 19.66 19.86 -4.76
N GLY A 104 20.33 20.09 -5.90
CA GLY A 104 20.20 21.30 -6.70
C GLY A 104 19.12 21.17 -7.75
N LEU A 105 18.16 22.10 -7.72
CA LEU A 105 17.05 22.18 -8.65
C LEU A 105 16.95 23.58 -9.27
N SER A 106 16.38 23.64 -10.48
CA SER A 106 15.99 24.92 -11.10
C SER A 106 14.65 25.37 -10.55
N ALA A 107 14.47 26.66 -10.32
CA ALA A 107 13.17 27.23 -9.93
C ALA A 107 12.08 27.03 -11.00
N GLU A 108 12.47 26.85 -12.25
CA GLU A 108 11.57 26.65 -13.39
C GLU A 108 11.16 25.17 -13.57
N SER A 109 11.90 24.25 -12.93
CA SER A 109 11.70 22.80 -13.07
C SER A 109 11.90 22.12 -11.72
N VAL A 110 10.84 22.14 -10.91
CA VAL A 110 10.76 21.46 -9.61
C VAL A 110 9.84 20.28 -9.76
N PRO A 111 10.23 19.06 -9.30
CA PRO A 111 9.33 17.90 -9.33
C PRO A 111 8.00 18.19 -8.63
N ALA A 112 6.88 17.75 -9.24
CA ALA A 112 5.53 18.07 -8.78
C ALA A 112 5.30 17.76 -7.30
N GLY A 113 5.83 16.63 -6.80
CA GLY A 113 5.72 16.27 -5.38
C GLY A 113 6.51 17.21 -4.46
N LEU A 114 7.67 17.69 -4.87
CA LEU A 114 8.42 18.71 -4.12
C LEU A 114 7.78 20.09 -4.27
N GLN A 115 7.24 20.41 -5.44
CA GLN A 115 6.53 21.68 -5.66
C GLN A 115 5.36 21.81 -4.71
N GLN A 116 4.55 20.76 -4.54
CA GLN A 116 3.45 20.78 -3.58
C GLN A 116 3.93 21.09 -2.16
N VAL A 117 5.01 20.44 -1.70
CA VAL A 117 5.60 20.70 -0.38
C VAL A 117 6.09 22.15 -0.23
N LEU A 118 6.70 22.68 -1.29
CA LEU A 118 7.18 24.07 -1.28
C LEU A 118 6.00 25.07 -1.28
N ASP A 119 4.94 24.79 -2.02
CA ASP A 119 3.75 25.66 -2.10
C ASP A 119 3.01 25.67 -0.74
N GLU A 120 2.87 24.53 -0.06
CA GLU A 120 2.31 24.45 1.28
C GLU A 120 3.13 25.26 2.30
N GLY A 121 4.47 25.26 2.17
CA GLY A 121 5.39 26.05 3.00
C GLY A 121 5.57 27.50 2.55
N HIS A 122 4.95 27.94 1.45
CA HIS A 122 5.18 29.24 0.80
C HIS A 122 6.65 29.49 0.49
N LEU A 123 7.37 28.45 0.06
CA LEU A 123 8.79 28.43 -0.21
C LEU A 123 9.05 28.39 -1.73
N ALA A 124 10.25 28.83 -2.12
CA ALA A 124 10.73 28.71 -3.49
C ALA A 124 12.19 28.24 -3.48
N ILE A 125 12.64 27.64 -4.58
CA ILE A 125 14.05 27.22 -4.71
C ILE A 125 14.94 28.44 -4.46
N PRO A 126 15.89 28.34 -3.53
CA PRO A 126 16.69 29.49 -3.09
C PRO A 126 17.71 29.92 -4.13
N LYS A 127 18.15 31.15 -4.02
CA LYS A 127 19.28 31.69 -4.80
C LYS A 127 20.62 31.15 -4.26
N ALA A 128 21.69 31.44 -4.95
CA ALA A 128 23.05 31.09 -4.53
C ALA A 128 23.33 31.44 -3.06
N ASN A 129 24.11 30.61 -2.38
CA ASN A 129 24.47 30.69 -0.96
C ASN A 129 23.31 30.58 0.04
N HIS A 130 22.15 30.20 -0.44
CA HIS A 130 21.00 29.90 0.39
C HIS A 130 20.56 28.44 0.17
N LEU A 131 19.96 27.84 1.18
CA LEU A 131 19.37 26.51 1.08
C LEU A 131 18.03 26.44 1.80
N LEU A 132 17.20 25.50 1.38
CA LEU A 132 16.06 25.03 2.17
C LEU A 132 16.50 23.77 2.91
N LEU A 133 16.13 23.67 4.17
CA LEU A 133 16.51 22.57 5.03
C LEU A 133 15.26 21.79 5.43
N SER A 134 15.35 20.46 5.50
CA SER A 134 14.24 19.68 6.04
C SER A 134 14.02 19.98 7.52
N ALA A 135 12.78 19.85 7.96
CA ALA A 135 12.38 20.14 9.34
C ALA A 135 13.14 19.26 10.34
N VAL A 136 13.35 17.99 10.04
CA VAL A 136 14.07 17.05 10.89
C VAL A 136 15.53 17.47 11.09
N ILE A 137 16.24 17.83 10.00
CA ILE A 137 17.64 18.30 10.11
C ILE A 137 17.70 19.64 10.85
N ALA A 138 16.74 20.54 10.60
CA ALA A 138 16.70 21.85 11.28
C ALA A 138 16.50 21.68 12.78
N GLU A 139 15.63 20.79 13.22
CA GLU A 139 15.39 20.47 14.62
C GLU A 139 16.62 19.83 15.27
N ASP A 140 17.19 18.80 14.66
CA ASP A 140 18.37 18.10 15.17
C ASP A 140 19.58 19.03 15.34
N LEU A 141 19.79 19.94 14.41
CA LEU A 141 20.89 20.89 14.45
C LEU A 141 20.56 22.14 15.30
N ASN A 142 19.32 22.26 15.77
CA ASN A 142 18.78 23.45 16.44
C ASN A 142 19.05 24.74 15.63
N VAL A 143 18.76 24.68 14.33
CA VAL A 143 18.96 25.78 13.38
C VAL A 143 17.60 26.38 13.00
N ARG A 144 17.58 27.73 12.93
CA ARG A 144 16.39 28.51 12.55
C ARG A 144 16.59 29.23 11.24
N LEU A 145 15.53 29.79 10.70
CA LEU A 145 15.56 30.67 9.54
C LEU A 145 16.65 31.76 9.71
N ASP A 146 17.25 32.12 8.60
CA ASP A 146 18.30 33.14 8.48
C ASP A 146 19.63 32.83 9.18
N GLN A 147 19.78 31.67 9.78
CA GLN A 147 21.05 31.21 10.37
C GLN A 147 21.98 30.60 9.31
N HIS A 148 23.25 30.59 9.62
CA HIS A 148 24.29 29.99 8.76
C HIS A 148 24.58 28.56 9.22
N VAL A 149 24.73 27.69 8.25
CA VAL A 149 25.19 26.30 8.41
C VAL A 149 26.38 26.05 7.50
N THR A 150 27.21 25.09 7.87
CA THR A 150 28.36 24.70 7.04
C THR A 150 28.13 23.32 6.47
N ILE A 151 28.21 23.21 5.15
CA ILE A 151 28.18 21.92 4.47
C ILE A 151 29.63 21.52 4.15
N ILE A 152 29.98 20.31 4.62
CA ILE A 152 31.31 19.74 4.44
C ILE A 152 31.19 18.64 3.40
N ILE A 153 31.86 18.77 2.29
CA ILE A 153 31.82 17.81 1.20
C ILE A 153 33.15 17.06 1.16
N PRO A 154 33.13 15.75 1.32
CA PRO A 154 34.34 14.94 1.20
C PRO A 154 34.94 15.07 -0.21
N ALA A 155 36.24 15.14 -0.32
CA ALA A 155 36.88 15.19 -1.62
C ALA A 155 36.67 13.85 -2.38
N ALA A 156 36.22 13.92 -3.61
CA ALA A 156 36.29 12.80 -4.52
C ALA A 156 37.74 12.48 -4.85
N SER A 157 38.19 11.24 -4.60
CA SER A 157 39.48 10.70 -5.03
C SER A 157 40.73 11.56 -4.72
N GLY A 158 40.98 11.81 -3.42
CA GLY A 158 42.28 12.39 -2.98
C GLY A 158 42.39 13.91 -3.03
N GLY A 159 41.32 14.63 -3.29
CA GLY A 159 41.25 16.10 -3.18
C GLY A 159 41.16 16.59 -1.73
N LYS A 160 41.04 17.88 -1.53
CA LYS A 160 40.84 18.49 -0.22
C LYS A 160 39.34 18.55 0.10
N THR A 161 38.95 18.16 1.31
CA THR A 161 37.60 18.40 1.84
C THR A 161 37.27 19.88 1.74
N ALA A 162 36.17 20.23 1.15
CA ALA A 162 35.69 21.60 1.00
C ALA A 162 34.53 21.88 1.98
N ALA A 163 34.53 23.08 2.53
CA ALA A 163 33.48 23.56 3.40
C ALA A 163 32.80 24.78 2.79
N TYR A 164 31.48 24.74 2.70
CA TYR A 164 30.66 25.79 2.12
C TYR A 164 29.70 26.33 3.16
N ALA A 165 29.66 27.66 3.30
CA ALA A 165 28.72 28.32 4.20
C ALA A 165 27.41 28.63 3.44
N PHE A 166 26.29 28.23 4.00
CA PHE A 166 24.94 28.49 3.48
C PHE A 166 24.09 29.19 4.51
N LYS A 167 23.18 30.03 4.05
CA LYS A 167 22.14 30.63 4.85
C LYS A 167 20.83 29.85 4.69
N VAL A 168 20.16 29.49 5.79
CA VAL A 168 18.90 28.80 5.75
C VAL A 168 17.79 29.79 5.36
N ALA A 169 17.26 29.63 4.14
CA ALA A 169 16.20 30.48 3.58
C ALA A 169 14.79 29.98 3.92
N GLY A 170 14.65 28.69 4.23
CA GLY A 170 13.38 28.11 4.57
C GLY A 170 13.52 26.72 5.18
N ILE A 171 12.49 26.25 5.81
CA ILE A 171 12.38 24.90 6.38
C ILE A 171 11.14 24.25 5.79
N PHE A 172 11.29 23.03 5.25
CA PHE A 172 10.22 22.27 4.63
C PHE A 172 10.11 20.89 5.28
N ALA A 173 8.98 20.20 5.09
CA ALA A 173 8.78 18.83 5.51
C ALA A 173 8.11 18.03 4.40
N THR A 174 8.75 16.96 3.95
CA THR A 174 8.16 16.03 2.97
C THR A 174 7.34 14.95 3.64
N HIS A 175 7.45 14.81 4.95
CA HIS A 175 6.89 13.72 5.74
C HIS A 175 7.31 12.34 5.21
N THR A 176 8.55 12.23 4.74
CA THR A 176 9.17 11.00 4.26
C THR A 176 10.53 10.78 4.91
N GLU A 177 11.14 9.60 4.70
CA GLU A 177 12.50 9.32 5.17
C GLU A 177 13.55 10.29 4.61
N LEU A 178 13.26 10.98 3.50
CA LEU A 178 14.14 11.97 2.91
C LEU A 178 14.38 13.17 3.84
N ASP A 179 13.46 13.47 4.74
CA ASP A 179 13.61 14.56 5.70
C ASP A 179 14.83 14.38 6.64
N GLN A 180 15.33 13.14 6.76
CA GLN A 180 16.52 12.88 7.57
C GLN A 180 17.82 13.37 6.92
N VAL A 181 17.84 13.57 5.59
CA VAL A 181 19.06 13.86 4.84
C VAL A 181 18.93 14.97 3.80
N LEU A 182 17.71 15.39 3.42
CA LEU A 182 17.49 16.24 2.26
C LEU A 182 17.63 17.73 2.59
N ALA A 183 18.41 18.43 1.74
CA ALA A 183 18.37 19.88 1.61
C ALA A 183 18.27 20.27 0.12
N LEU A 184 17.61 21.40 -0.16
CA LEU A 184 17.43 21.92 -1.53
C LEU A 184 18.23 23.18 -1.72
N GLY A 185 18.92 23.28 -2.87
CA GLY A 185 19.71 24.43 -3.27
C GLY A 185 19.51 24.79 -4.74
N ALA A 186 20.15 25.89 -5.18
CA ALA A 186 20.13 26.27 -6.59
C ALA A 186 20.92 25.28 -7.45
N LEU A 187 20.38 24.92 -8.63
CA LEU A 187 20.96 23.97 -9.56
C LEU A 187 22.41 24.30 -9.91
N GLU A 188 22.66 25.57 -10.27
CA GLU A 188 24.00 26.04 -10.70
C GLU A 188 25.02 26.00 -9.56
N GLN A 189 24.61 26.35 -8.35
CA GLN A 189 25.50 26.32 -7.20
C GLN A 189 25.93 24.91 -6.83
N VAL A 190 24.95 23.97 -6.86
CA VAL A 190 25.27 22.58 -6.58
C VAL A 190 26.14 21.99 -7.70
N ALA A 191 25.97 22.44 -8.96
CA ALA A 191 26.86 22.07 -10.06
C ALA A 191 28.31 22.53 -9.81
N GLU A 192 28.51 23.77 -9.33
CA GLU A 192 29.84 24.27 -8.97
C GLU A 192 30.50 23.47 -7.86
N ILE A 193 29.71 23.13 -6.82
CA ILE A 193 30.15 22.32 -5.69
C ILE A 193 30.51 20.89 -6.14
N ALA A 194 29.72 20.32 -7.07
CA ALA A 194 29.98 19.02 -7.67
C ALA A 194 31.18 19.00 -8.63
N GLY A 195 31.77 20.16 -8.95
CA GLY A 195 32.91 20.29 -9.88
C GLY A 195 32.53 20.21 -11.36
N ILE A 196 31.26 20.41 -11.70
CA ILE A 196 30.69 20.38 -13.06
C ILE A 196 29.98 21.71 -13.39
N PRO A 197 30.63 22.87 -13.35
CA PRO A 197 29.95 24.13 -13.51
C PRO A 197 29.20 24.23 -14.85
N LYS A 198 27.97 24.77 -14.81
CA LYS A 198 27.04 24.90 -15.95
C LYS A 198 26.58 23.58 -16.59
N GLN A 199 26.73 22.48 -15.89
CA GLN A 199 26.27 21.15 -16.34
C GLN A 199 25.26 20.60 -15.34
N VAL A 200 24.55 19.55 -15.74
CA VAL A 200 23.74 18.73 -14.83
C VAL A 200 24.28 17.31 -14.76
N GLN A 201 24.19 16.68 -13.60
CA GLN A 201 24.58 15.28 -13.44
C GLN A 201 23.62 14.33 -14.17
N GLY A 202 22.37 14.74 -14.35
CA GLY A 202 21.39 13.93 -15.03
C GLY A 202 19.98 14.46 -14.86
N PHE A 203 19.02 13.54 -14.99
CA PHE A 203 17.60 13.85 -14.95
C PHE A 203 16.85 12.96 -13.97
N ARG A 204 15.92 13.55 -13.25
CA ARG A 204 14.90 12.86 -12.46
C ARG A 204 13.67 12.74 -13.35
N VAL A 205 13.21 11.51 -13.58
CA VAL A 205 12.10 11.22 -14.47
C VAL A 205 10.97 10.62 -13.66
N GLN A 206 9.79 11.19 -13.79
CA GLN A 206 8.55 10.62 -13.31
C GLN A 206 7.83 9.93 -14.47
N VAL A 207 7.24 8.78 -14.21
CA VAL A 207 6.54 7.98 -15.22
C VAL A 207 5.11 7.70 -14.79
N ALA A 208 4.22 7.49 -15.75
CA ALA A 208 2.80 7.26 -15.50
C ALA A 208 2.55 5.99 -14.67
N ASP A 209 3.28 4.91 -14.98
CA ASP A 209 3.28 3.69 -14.16
C ASP A 209 4.64 3.49 -13.51
N GLN A 210 4.71 3.75 -12.22
CA GLN A 210 5.92 3.62 -11.42
C GLN A 210 6.45 2.17 -11.36
N PHE A 211 5.58 1.16 -11.55
CA PHE A 211 6.01 -0.24 -11.55
C PHE A 211 6.67 -0.66 -12.86
N ASP A 212 6.44 0.08 -13.95
CA ASP A 212 7.11 -0.11 -15.23
C ASP A 212 8.37 0.78 -15.39
N ALA A 213 8.76 1.49 -14.34
CA ALA A 213 9.88 2.44 -14.33
C ALA A 213 11.19 1.84 -14.88
N ARG A 214 11.45 0.56 -14.61
CA ARG A 214 12.65 -0.12 -15.13
C ARG A 214 12.64 -0.26 -16.65
N ASN A 215 11.54 -0.71 -17.24
CA ASN A 215 11.42 -0.86 -18.69
C ASN A 215 11.46 0.49 -19.39
N ILE A 216 10.77 1.48 -18.80
CA ILE A 216 10.80 2.86 -19.30
C ILE A 216 12.22 3.43 -19.19
N GLY A 217 12.95 3.14 -18.12
CA GLY A 217 14.35 3.54 -17.96
C GLY A 217 15.24 3.02 -19.09
N TYR A 218 15.07 1.78 -19.54
CA TYR A 218 15.77 1.24 -20.71
C TYR A 218 15.35 1.94 -22.01
N GLN A 219 14.06 2.19 -22.21
CA GLN A 219 13.57 2.90 -23.39
C GLN A 219 14.10 4.33 -23.46
N VAL A 220 14.22 5.02 -22.32
CA VAL A 220 14.84 6.35 -22.23
C VAL A 220 16.32 6.28 -22.59
N LEU A 221 17.06 5.29 -22.08
CA LEU A 221 18.48 5.11 -22.42
C LEU A 221 18.71 4.90 -23.92
N ASP A 222 17.85 4.17 -24.57
CA ASP A 222 17.95 3.90 -26.01
C ASP A 222 17.80 5.17 -26.88
N GLN A 223 17.20 6.23 -26.33
CA GLN A 223 17.02 7.52 -27.01
C GLN A 223 18.14 8.52 -26.69
N LEU A 224 18.99 8.24 -25.71
CA LEU A 224 20.02 9.14 -25.25
C LEU A 224 21.41 8.78 -25.83
N PRO A 225 22.31 9.76 -25.95
CA PRO A 225 23.69 9.52 -26.33
C PRO A 225 24.38 8.55 -25.36
N PHE A 226 25.51 8.00 -25.81
CA PHE A 226 26.33 7.14 -24.95
C PHE A 226 26.87 7.90 -23.70
N GLY A 227 26.93 7.19 -22.57
CA GLY A 227 27.47 7.74 -21.31
C GLY A 227 26.45 7.86 -20.18
N TYR A 228 25.17 7.61 -20.47
CA TYR A 228 24.12 7.55 -19.47
C TYR A 228 24.02 6.18 -18.82
N GLY A 229 23.71 6.20 -17.54
CA GLY A 229 23.17 5.08 -16.77
C GLY A 229 21.88 5.51 -16.08
N PHE A 230 21.11 4.56 -15.58
CA PHE A 230 19.97 4.89 -14.75
C PHE A 230 19.88 4.03 -13.51
N ARG A 231 19.19 4.56 -12.51
CA ARG A 231 18.71 3.83 -11.33
C ARG A 231 17.21 3.98 -11.28
N ASP A 232 16.52 2.89 -11.06
CA ASP A 232 15.08 2.90 -10.80
C ASP A 232 14.81 2.99 -9.29
N TRP A 233 13.60 3.36 -8.89
CA TRP A 233 13.22 3.45 -7.49
C TRP A 233 13.25 2.09 -6.79
N PHE A 234 13.15 0.97 -7.51
CA PHE A 234 13.33 -0.35 -6.95
C PHE A 234 14.76 -0.59 -6.45
N GLN A 235 15.76 0.01 -7.10
CA GLN A 235 17.15 -0.10 -6.69
C GLN A 235 17.47 0.82 -5.50
N THR A 236 16.86 2.00 -5.46
CA THR A 236 17.11 2.99 -4.41
C THR A 236 16.29 2.73 -3.15
N HIS A 237 15.04 2.24 -3.30
CA HIS A 237 14.08 1.99 -2.22
C HIS A 237 13.56 0.54 -2.25
N GLY A 238 14.38 -0.41 -2.67
CA GLY A 238 14.01 -1.82 -2.82
C GLY A 238 13.50 -2.48 -1.54
N ASN A 239 13.99 -2.07 -0.39
CA ASN A 239 13.52 -2.55 0.91
C ASN A 239 12.04 -2.20 1.12
N LEU A 240 11.63 -0.98 0.74
CA LEU A 240 10.24 -0.53 0.82
C LEU A 240 9.34 -1.36 -0.10
N TYR A 241 9.79 -1.57 -1.36
CA TYR A 241 9.06 -2.41 -2.31
C TYR A 241 8.90 -3.85 -1.81
N GLN A 242 9.96 -4.44 -1.28
CA GLN A 242 9.92 -5.79 -0.70
C GLN A 242 8.98 -5.86 0.50
N ALA A 243 8.96 -4.84 1.36
CA ALA A 243 8.04 -4.75 2.49
C ALA A 243 6.58 -4.70 2.04
N ILE A 244 6.27 -3.90 1.00
CA ILE A 244 4.93 -3.82 0.40
C ILE A 244 4.52 -5.19 -0.18
N GLN A 245 5.40 -5.85 -0.94
CA GLN A 245 5.12 -7.17 -1.50
C GLN A 245 4.92 -8.24 -0.43
N LEU A 246 5.76 -8.23 0.61
CA LEU A 246 5.63 -9.15 1.74
C LEU A 246 4.28 -8.94 2.45
N SER A 247 3.91 -7.69 2.74
CA SER A 247 2.62 -7.35 3.35
C SER A 247 1.45 -7.84 2.49
N ARG A 248 1.50 -7.63 1.17
CA ARG A 248 0.47 -8.12 0.24
C ARG A 248 0.36 -9.64 0.25
N ASN A 249 1.47 -10.36 0.24
CA ASN A 249 1.49 -11.82 0.32
C ASN A 249 0.92 -12.32 1.65
N MET A 250 1.24 -11.66 2.77
CA MET A 250 0.68 -11.98 4.10
C MET A 250 -0.83 -11.76 4.14
N VAL A 251 -1.33 -10.68 3.55
CA VAL A 251 -2.78 -10.42 3.46
C VAL A 251 -3.47 -11.50 2.63
N VAL A 252 -2.91 -11.92 1.49
CA VAL A 252 -3.46 -13.02 0.68
C VAL A 252 -3.52 -14.32 1.48
N LEU A 253 -2.48 -14.63 2.26
CA LEU A 253 -2.46 -15.79 3.14
C LEU A 253 -3.56 -15.71 4.22
N LEU A 254 -3.71 -14.55 4.87
CA LEU A 254 -4.75 -14.33 5.88
C LEU A 254 -6.15 -14.47 5.27
N ILE A 255 -6.38 -13.93 4.08
CA ILE A 255 -7.63 -14.08 3.33
C ILE A 255 -7.94 -15.57 3.13
N PHE A 256 -6.96 -16.33 2.64
CA PHE A 256 -7.13 -17.77 2.42
C PHE A 256 -7.51 -18.50 3.73
N MET A 257 -6.84 -18.19 4.84
CA MET A 257 -7.15 -18.79 6.14
C MET A 257 -8.56 -18.45 6.64
N ILE A 258 -8.97 -17.17 6.54
CA ILE A 258 -10.30 -16.73 6.98
C ILE A 258 -11.39 -17.42 6.16
N VAL A 259 -11.20 -17.50 4.85
CA VAL A 259 -12.13 -18.18 3.94
C VAL A 259 -12.20 -19.68 4.23
N ALA A 260 -11.06 -20.33 4.52
CA ALA A 260 -11.04 -21.75 4.89
C ALA A 260 -11.82 -22.00 6.19
N ILE A 261 -11.67 -21.13 7.19
CA ILE A 261 -12.45 -21.21 8.45
C ILE A 261 -13.95 -21.02 8.18
N ALA A 262 -14.31 -20.03 7.36
CA ALA A 262 -15.72 -19.81 7.00
C ALA A 262 -16.32 -21.00 6.25
N ALA A 263 -15.60 -21.58 5.29
CA ALA A 263 -16.01 -22.78 4.57
C ALA A 263 -16.19 -23.99 5.53
N PHE A 264 -15.26 -24.19 6.46
CA PHE A 264 -15.37 -25.24 7.46
C PHE A 264 -16.62 -25.07 8.34
N ASN A 265 -16.94 -23.84 8.76
CA ASN A 265 -18.15 -23.56 9.54
C ASN A 265 -19.43 -23.92 8.75
N VAL A 266 -19.49 -23.57 7.46
CA VAL A 266 -20.62 -23.93 6.59
C VAL A 266 -20.74 -25.43 6.42
N VAL A 267 -19.65 -26.16 6.18
CA VAL A 267 -19.64 -27.62 6.08
C VAL A 267 -20.18 -28.26 7.38
N SER A 268 -19.66 -27.81 8.52
CA SER A 268 -20.04 -28.34 9.84
C SER A 268 -21.51 -28.11 10.13
N MET A 269 -22.04 -26.92 9.84
CA MET A 269 -23.43 -26.56 9.99
C MET A 269 -24.35 -27.42 9.09
N LEU A 270 -24.00 -27.54 7.81
CA LEU A 270 -24.80 -28.34 6.87
C LEU A 270 -24.75 -29.83 7.22
N MET A 271 -23.61 -30.36 7.67
CA MET A 271 -23.52 -31.73 8.16
C MET A 271 -24.46 -31.99 9.35
N MET A 272 -24.50 -31.04 10.30
CA MET A 272 -25.45 -31.15 11.44
C MET A 272 -26.91 -31.10 10.96
N SER A 273 -27.23 -30.17 10.05
CA SER A 273 -28.54 -30.06 9.44
C SER A 273 -28.96 -31.36 8.72
N VAL A 274 -28.02 -32.00 8.02
CA VAL A 274 -28.27 -33.33 7.38
C VAL A 274 -28.56 -34.41 8.41
N ILE A 275 -27.81 -34.47 9.50
CA ILE A 275 -28.02 -35.45 10.58
C ILE A 275 -29.38 -35.25 11.24
N ASP A 276 -29.75 -34.02 11.55
CA ASP A 276 -31.03 -33.72 12.18
C ASP A 276 -32.24 -34.01 11.28
N LYS A 277 -32.08 -33.80 9.97
CA LYS A 277 -33.15 -33.97 8.97
C LYS A 277 -33.11 -35.32 8.26
N ARG A 278 -32.30 -36.28 8.74
CA ARG A 278 -32.12 -37.58 8.07
C ARG A 278 -33.42 -38.36 7.92
N LYS A 279 -34.32 -38.36 8.93
CA LYS A 279 -35.65 -39.02 8.87
C LYS A 279 -36.56 -38.35 7.84
N ASP A 280 -36.59 -37.01 7.82
CA ASP A 280 -37.39 -36.26 6.86
C ASP A 280 -36.92 -36.53 5.42
N ILE A 281 -35.60 -36.59 5.21
CA ILE A 281 -34.99 -36.92 3.91
C ILE A 281 -35.33 -38.33 3.47
N ALA A 282 -35.28 -39.32 4.39
CA ALA A 282 -35.62 -40.70 4.11
C ALA A 282 -37.09 -40.83 3.68
N ILE A 283 -38.02 -40.17 4.40
CA ILE A 283 -39.46 -40.13 4.03
C ILE A 283 -39.65 -39.51 2.64
N LEU A 284 -38.99 -38.38 2.35
CA LEU A 284 -39.10 -37.75 1.04
C LEU A 284 -38.57 -38.64 -0.09
N GLN A 285 -37.49 -39.38 0.14
CA GLN A 285 -36.97 -40.36 -0.84
C GLN A 285 -37.89 -41.53 -1.06
N THR A 286 -38.60 -42.06 -0.03
CA THR A 286 -39.60 -43.09 -0.20
C THR A 286 -40.85 -42.61 -0.94
N LEU A 287 -41.13 -41.28 -0.87
CA LEU A 287 -42.18 -40.63 -1.65
C LEU A 287 -41.77 -40.33 -3.10
N GLY A 288 -40.53 -40.69 -3.51
CA GLY A 288 -40.08 -40.58 -4.89
C GLY A 288 -39.11 -39.43 -5.16
N LEU A 289 -38.61 -38.73 -4.12
CA LEU A 289 -37.63 -37.69 -4.32
C LEU A 289 -36.30 -38.28 -4.82
N SER A 290 -35.78 -37.78 -5.96
CA SER A 290 -34.52 -38.25 -6.52
C SER A 290 -33.31 -37.71 -5.75
N ARG A 291 -32.18 -38.42 -5.85
CA ARG A 291 -30.92 -38.00 -5.23
C ARG A 291 -30.47 -36.59 -5.69
N ALA A 292 -30.69 -36.27 -6.96
CA ALA A 292 -30.37 -34.97 -7.51
C ALA A 292 -31.21 -33.85 -6.86
N GLN A 293 -32.48 -34.10 -6.61
CA GLN A 293 -33.35 -33.12 -5.93
C GLN A 293 -32.94 -32.89 -4.47
N VAL A 294 -32.48 -33.93 -3.77
CA VAL A 294 -31.90 -33.77 -2.42
C VAL A 294 -30.66 -32.90 -2.45
N ILE A 295 -29.75 -33.12 -3.41
CA ILE A 295 -28.55 -32.28 -3.56
C ILE A 295 -28.96 -30.83 -3.82
N TRP A 296 -29.90 -30.60 -4.75
CA TRP A 296 -30.39 -29.25 -5.05
C TRP A 296 -31.01 -28.54 -3.83
N LEU A 297 -31.74 -29.28 -3.00
CA LEU A 297 -32.31 -28.72 -1.77
C LEU A 297 -31.25 -28.20 -0.80
N PHE A 298 -30.16 -28.96 -0.60
CA PHE A 298 -29.07 -28.53 0.27
C PHE A 298 -28.20 -27.43 -0.37
N LEU A 299 -28.02 -27.46 -1.70
CA LEU A 299 -27.33 -26.40 -2.41
C LEU A 299 -28.08 -25.05 -2.32
N THR A 300 -29.42 -25.08 -2.49
CA THR A 300 -30.22 -23.85 -2.34
C THR A 300 -30.21 -23.34 -0.91
N GLN A 301 -30.27 -24.23 0.10
CA GLN A 301 -30.14 -23.85 1.50
C GLN A 301 -28.79 -23.21 1.78
N GLY A 302 -27.65 -23.80 1.34
CA GLY A 302 -26.32 -23.27 1.50
C GLY A 302 -26.13 -21.93 0.75
N MET A 303 -26.71 -21.80 -0.43
CA MET A 303 -26.71 -20.56 -1.20
C MET A 303 -27.46 -19.44 -0.46
N MET A 304 -28.62 -19.69 0.12
CA MET A 304 -29.35 -18.68 0.90
C MET A 304 -28.55 -18.21 2.13
N ILE A 305 -27.94 -19.14 2.86
CA ILE A 305 -27.09 -18.85 4.01
C ILE A 305 -25.88 -18.03 3.58
N GLY A 306 -25.24 -18.45 2.47
CA GLY A 306 -24.11 -17.75 1.89
C GLY A 306 -24.46 -16.32 1.50
N LEU A 307 -25.56 -16.12 0.76
CA LEU A 307 -26.00 -14.78 0.36
C LEU A 307 -26.32 -13.88 1.55
N LEU A 308 -27.02 -14.41 2.56
CA LEU A 308 -27.33 -13.64 3.78
C LEU A 308 -26.05 -13.27 4.54
N GLY A 309 -25.15 -14.24 4.75
CA GLY A 309 -23.90 -14.00 5.46
C GLY A 309 -23.01 -12.97 4.72
N ILE A 310 -22.87 -13.14 3.39
CA ILE A 310 -22.08 -12.19 2.57
C ILE A 310 -22.70 -10.81 2.59
N SER A 311 -24.03 -10.68 2.42
CA SER A 311 -24.70 -9.37 2.43
C SER A 311 -24.53 -8.64 3.76
N ILE A 312 -24.73 -9.33 4.87
CA ILE A 312 -24.52 -8.77 6.21
C ILE A 312 -23.03 -8.42 6.40
N GLY A 313 -22.12 -9.31 5.95
CA GLY A 313 -20.67 -9.11 6.04
C GLY A 313 -20.19 -7.90 5.26
N VAL A 314 -20.71 -7.67 4.06
CA VAL A 314 -20.40 -6.47 3.27
C VAL A 314 -20.88 -5.20 3.98
N VAL A 315 -22.12 -5.20 4.49
CA VAL A 315 -22.64 -4.02 5.22
C VAL A 315 -21.79 -3.73 6.46
N LEU A 316 -21.44 -4.75 7.24
CA LEU A 316 -20.58 -4.60 8.42
C LEU A 316 -19.16 -4.21 8.06
N GLY A 317 -18.61 -4.75 6.97
CA GLY A 317 -17.26 -4.42 6.48
C GLY A 317 -17.17 -2.98 5.99
N VAL A 318 -18.13 -2.55 5.17
CA VAL A 318 -18.17 -1.17 4.67
C VAL A 318 -18.35 -0.17 5.82
N THR A 319 -19.29 -0.42 6.73
CA THR A 319 -19.43 0.41 7.94
C THR A 319 -18.17 0.36 8.81
N GLY A 320 -17.55 -0.80 8.96
CA GLY A 320 -16.29 -0.95 9.70
C GLY A 320 -15.15 -0.11 9.12
N CYS A 321 -15.08 0.03 7.79
CA CYS A 321 -14.08 0.90 7.14
C CYS A 321 -14.18 2.37 7.56
N TYR A 322 -15.38 2.87 7.83
CA TYR A 322 -15.55 4.25 8.30
C TYR A 322 -15.16 4.43 9.77
N TRP A 323 -15.22 3.36 10.56
CA TRP A 323 -15.00 3.43 12.01
C TRP A 323 -13.64 2.88 12.43
N VAL A 324 -12.89 2.24 11.53
CA VAL A 324 -11.63 1.58 11.91
C VAL A 324 -10.59 2.56 12.43
N GLY A 325 -10.51 3.78 11.88
CA GLY A 325 -9.61 4.82 12.38
C GLY A 325 -9.92 5.21 13.82
N ASP A 326 -11.18 5.53 14.09
CA ASP A 326 -11.65 5.90 15.42
C ASP A 326 -11.47 4.73 16.43
N LEU A 327 -11.71 3.50 15.96
CA LEU A 327 -11.53 2.30 16.78
C LEU A 327 -10.07 2.11 17.18
N VAL A 328 -9.14 2.27 16.23
CA VAL A 328 -7.69 2.15 16.49
C VAL A 328 -7.26 3.22 17.47
N SER A 329 -7.62 4.50 17.24
CA SER A 329 -7.31 5.60 18.15
C SER A 329 -7.90 5.39 19.56
N TYR A 330 -9.10 4.82 19.66
CA TYR A 330 -9.71 4.47 20.94
C TYR A 330 -8.92 3.36 21.66
N VAL A 331 -8.51 2.31 20.93
CA VAL A 331 -7.70 1.22 21.49
C VAL A 331 -6.33 1.72 21.94
N GLU A 332 -5.67 2.58 21.14
CA GLU A 332 -4.40 3.23 21.51
C GLU A 332 -4.54 4.01 22.82
N SER A 333 -5.60 4.80 22.94
CA SER A 333 -5.85 5.58 24.17
C SER A 333 -6.10 4.71 25.40
N LEU A 334 -6.71 3.54 25.21
CA LEU A 334 -7.06 2.62 26.31
C LEU A 334 -5.87 1.77 26.74
N MET A 335 -5.01 1.39 25.81
CA MET A 335 -3.85 0.52 26.08
C MET A 335 -2.57 1.31 26.36
N GLY A 336 -2.55 2.62 26.13
CA GLY A 336 -1.37 3.47 26.27
C GLY A 336 -0.24 3.08 25.29
N LEU A 337 -0.60 2.40 24.18
CA LEU A 337 0.33 1.99 23.15
C LEU A 337 0.11 2.88 21.92
N VAL A 338 1.17 3.31 21.28
CA VAL A 338 1.13 4.00 19.99
C VAL A 338 1.44 2.96 18.92
N PHE A 339 0.42 2.53 18.16
CA PHE A 339 0.60 1.56 17.06
C PHE A 339 1.23 2.22 15.84
N LEU A 340 0.89 3.49 15.60
CA LEU A 340 1.44 4.30 14.54
C LEU A 340 2.48 5.25 15.14
N ASN A 341 3.74 4.84 15.13
CA ASN A 341 4.83 5.71 15.57
C ASN A 341 5.21 6.64 14.41
N THR A 342 4.95 7.93 14.54
CA THR A 342 5.25 8.96 13.55
C THR A 342 6.75 9.08 13.22
N GLU A 343 7.63 8.59 14.09
CA GLU A 343 9.08 8.52 13.81
C GLU A 343 9.44 7.47 12.76
N VAL A 344 8.61 6.41 12.61
CA VAL A 344 8.85 5.29 11.68
C VAL A 344 7.93 5.37 10.46
N TYR A 345 6.68 5.81 10.67
CA TYR A 345 5.69 5.98 9.61
C TYR A 345 5.13 7.40 9.65
N PRO A 346 5.25 8.18 8.56
CA PRO A 346 4.78 9.56 8.52
C PRO A 346 3.25 9.68 8.40
N ILE A 347 2.51 8.76 9.01
CA ILE A 347 1.06 8.67 8.96
C ILE A 347 0.56 8.53 10.40
N ASP A 348 -0.23 9.50 10.84
CA ASP A 348 -0.84 9.59 12.17
C ASP A 348 -2.27 9.04 12.23
N TYR A 349 -2.77 8.50 11.11
CA TYR A 349 -4.09 7.89 10.97
C TYR A 349 -4.03 6.58 10.19
N VAL A 350 -5.04 5.72 10.34
CA VAL A 350 -5.18 4.50 9.54
C VAL A 350 -5.77 4.85 8.19
N PRO A 351 -4.99 4.80 7.09
CA PRO A 351 -5.52 5.09 5.78
C PRO A 351 -6.46 3.98 5.31
N VAL A 352 -7.60 4.34 4.77
CA VAL A 352 -8.59 3.40 4.22
C VAL A 352 -8.93 3.77 2.79
N ASP A 353 -8.81 2.81 1.87
CA ASP A 353 -9.21 2.96 0.48
C ASP A 353 -10.15 1.82 0.07
N LEU A 354 -11.45 2.07 0.16
CA LEU A 354 -12.48 1.09 -0.18
C LEU A 354 -12.63 1.02 -1.71
N ARG A 355 -12.18 -0.09 -2.30
CA ARG A 355 -12.36 -0.36 -3.74
C ARG A 355 -13.51 -1.32 -3.97
N TRP A 356 -14.51 -0.89 -4.70
CA TRP A 356 -15.67 -1.72 -5.02
C TRP A 356 -15.31 -2.97 -5.82
N THR A 357 -14.24 -2.93 -6.61
CA THR A 357 -13.70 -4.09 -7.31
C THR A 357 -13.30 -5.21 -6.36
N ASP A 358 -12.69 -4.87 -5.24
CA ASP A 358 -12.24 -5.82 -4.23
C ASP A 358 -13.44 -6.38 -3.44
N VAL A 359 -14.41 -5.54 -3.11
CA VAL A 359 -15.66 -5.98 -2.47
C VAL A 359 -16.38 -7.00 -3.34
N VAL A 360 -16.51 -6.73 -4.65
CA VAL A 360 -17.13 -7.68 -5.59
C VAL A 360 -16.31 -8.97 -5.70
N ALA A 361 -14.98 -8.88 -5.75
CA ALA A 361 -14.11 -10.05 -5.78
C ALA A 361 -14.25 -10.91 -4.52
N ILE A 362 -14.32 -10.28 -3.34
CA ILE A 362 -14.59 -10.98 -2.06
C ILE A 362 -15.94 -11.69 -2.10
N CYS A 363 -17.00 -11.00 -2.54
CA CYS A 363 -18.35 -11.57 -2.63
C CYS A 363 -18.38 -12.79 -3.53
N ILE A 364 -17.79 -12.70 -4.73
CA ILE A 364 -17.74 -13.81 -5.70
C ILE A 364 -16.93 -14.97 -5.13
N THR A 365 -15.76 -14.70 -4.56
CA THR A 365 -14.90 -15.74 -3.98
C THR A 365 -15.58 -16.44 -2.80
N ALA A 366 -16.19 -15.68 -1.88
CA ALA A 366 -16.91 -16.21 -0.75
C ALA A 366 -18.13 -17.06 -1.19
N LEU A 367 -18.85 -16.61 -2.23
CA LEU A 367 -19.99 -17.36 -2.77
C LEU A 367 -19.56 -18.68 -3.42
N ILE A 368 -18.51 -18.66 -4.23
CA ILE A 368 -17.96 -19.87 -4.87
C ILE A 368 -17.51 -20.86 -3.80
N LEU A 369 -16.76 -20.42 -2.81
CA LEU A 369 -16.24 -21.27 -1.74
C LEU A 369 -17.38 -21.82 -0.86
N ASN A 370 -18.38 -21.02 -0.58
CA ASN A 370 -19.59 -21.47 0.12
C ASN A 370 -20.34 -22.56 -0.67
N LEU A 371 -20.50 -22.40 -1.99
CA LEU A 371 -21.11 -23.41 -2.85
C LEU A 371 -20.28 -24.70 -2.89
N VAL A 372 -18.96 -24.61 -3.05
CA VAL A 372 -18.06 -25.77 -3.04
C VAL A 372 -18.14 -26.50 -1.68
N ALA A 373 -18.13 -25.76 -0.57
CA ALA A 373 -18.25 -26.30 0.77
C ALA A 373 -19.59 -27.05 0.98
N THR A 374 -20.66 -26.56 0.36
CA THR A 374 -22.01 -27.16 0.46
C THR A 374 -22.15 -28.49 -0.30
N VAL A 375 -21.32 -28.71 -1.35
CA VAL A 375 -21.41 -29.92 -2.18
C VAL A 375 -21.19 -31.19 -1.37
N TYR A 376 -20.19 -31.22 -0.49
CA TYR A 376 -19.86 -32.41 0.28
C TYR A 376 -21.00 -32.87 1.20
N PRO A 377 -21.58 -32.03 2.07
CA PRO A 377 -22.77 -32.40 2.86
C PRO A 377 -23.99 -32.81 2.01
N ALA A 378 -24.24 -32.08 0.90
CA ALA A 378 -25.36 -32.37 0.00
C ALA A 378 -25.24 -33.74 -0.64
N VAL A 379 -24.08 -34.13 -1.13
CA VAL A 379 -23.82 -35.47 -1.70
C VAL A 379 -23.98 -36.54 -0.61
N ARG A 380 -23.50 -36.31 0.59
CA ARG A 380 -23.62 -37.24 1.70
C ARG A 380 -25.09 -37.46 2.10
N ALA A 381 -25.87 -36.37 2.16
CA ALA A 381 -27.32 -36.44 2.40
C ALA A 381 -28.06 -37.29 1.35
N SER A 382 -27.71 -37.12 0.06
CA SER A 382 -28.36 -37.84 -1.05
C SER A 382 -28.08 -39.35 -1.09
N ARG A 383 -27.00 -39.80 -0.42
CA ARG A 383 -26.58 -41.21 -0.38
C ARG A 383 -27.09 -41.99 0.83
N MET A 384 -27.91 -41.41 1.70
CA MET A 384 -28.51 -42.09 2.82
C MET A 384 -29.48 -43.20 2.34
N ALA A 385 -29.42 -44.33 3.00
CA ALA A 385 -30.33 -45.48 2.69
C ALA A 385 -31.62 -45.34 3.49
N PRO A 386 -32.80 -45.11 2.85
CA PRO A 386 -34.06 -44.89 3.56
C PRO A 386 -34.44 -46.05 4.49
N ALA A 387 -34.12 -47.29 4.08
CA ALA A 387 -34.44 -48.48 4.85
C ALA A 387 -33.71 -48.57 6.21
N GLN A 388 -32.49 -48.06 6.30
CA GLN A 388 -31.71 -48.08 7.55
C GLN A 388 -32.17 -47.00 8.54
N GLU A 389 -32.55 -45.82 8.04
CA GLU A 389 -32.99 -44.71 8.88
C GLU A 389 -34.41 -44.85 9.42
N LEU A 390 -35.26 -45.64 8.76
CA LEU A 390 -36.65 -45.90 9.17
C LEU A 390 -36.78 -47.17 10.03
N SER A 391 -35.78 -48.05 10.08
CA SER A 391 -35.78 -49.29 10.87
C SER A 391 -35.24 -49.13 12.29
N TYR A 392 -34.74 -47.97 12.66
CA TYR A 392 -34.29 -47.65 14.02
C TYR A 392 -35.45 -47.07 14.85
N GLU A 393 -36.39 -47.92 15.26
CA GLU A 393 -37.24 -47.78 16.44
C GLU A 393 -36.96 -48.89 17.43
#